data_5ee5c7785294779f58818fd6142e30a9
#
_entry.id   5ee5c7785294779f58818fd6142e30a9
#
_cell.length_a   1.000
_cell.length_b   1.000
_cell.length_c   1.000
_cell.angle_alpha   90.00
_cell.angle_beta   90.00
_cell.angle_gamma   90.00
#
_symmetry.space_group_name_H-M   'P 1'
#
loop_
_entity.id
_entity.type
_entity.pdbx_description
1 polymer ?
#
loop_
_entity_poly.entity_id
_entity_poly.type
_entity_poly.pdbx_seq_one_letter_code
_entity_poly.pdbx_strand_id
1 'polypeptide(L)'
;MVNFIKTKNRAVTIFSVLVIIFMLLVLFTLILILSACANNNAENDKSSPGEDIVSNGVGENSEIEVEEETKEYKAEADVFDWGGKDFNILVNLNDDGEWRDVDFTAEEQNGDPINDAVYMKNLITEEMFNIHIVPVNTAAGSHASKIKNAVKAGDNAYDAVFNSTFDSSTLSQEGNLYDLFTVPNFDLSQPWWDQNAVNDLSVMNKLYYVTGDIGTMYKKSVGIILFNKQMMQDYGLGDPYQFVTDKKWTMDKFLEMCTTVSQDLNNDGKWDDNDKYGLLGYCDVIAIGLIGGGVQFAKKNNADIPEITFFSEKTVAIFEKFTEILYKPELFWSWSKVGSNNERSRVMFANQQGLFNWNEFHSIPNLRTMETDFGILPMPLYNEQQERYYHSVNPHVAQMFAIPISNPDFEKTGAVIQHMGAISKNILTPAYYDISLVGKHARDDESVMTMDLIFGSLTYDPGYMNNWGGLAQFTLNMVDSYKSDLTSEYDKIESKAQTALDKMIDKYYSID
;
A
#
# COMPACT_ATOMS: atom_id res chain seq x y z
N MET A 1 38.14 39.80 0.75
CA MET A 1 37.41 38.85 -0.13
C MET A 1 38.32 37.94 -0.94
N VAL A 2 39.42 38.41 -1.53
CA VAL A 2 40.32 37.58 -2.36
C VAL A 2 41.05 36.47 -1.58
N ASN A 3 41.38 36.65 -0.30
CA ASN A 3 42.07 35.65 0.53
C ASN A 3 41.15 34.50 1.02
N PHE A 4 39.84 34.72 1.09
CA PHE A 4 38.87 33.73 1.53
C PHE A 4 38.58 32.71 0.43
N ILE A 5 38.58 33.15 -0.84
CA ILE A 5 38.35 32.28 -2.01
C ILE A 5 39.55 31.36 -2.27
N LYS A 6 40.80 31.86 -2.02
CA LYS A 6 42.02 31.02 -2.18
C LYS A 6 42.13 29.90 -1.14
N THR A 7 41.61 30.13 0.09
CA THR A 7 41.62 29.08 1.13
C THR A 7 40.55 28.02 0.88
N LYS A 8 39.37 28.38 0.37
CA LYS A 8 38.29 27.43 0.05
C LYS A 8 38.67 26.51 -1.11
N ASN A 9 39.31 27.04 -2.17
CA ASN A 9 39.76 26.21 -3.28
C ASN A 9 40.91 25.24 -2.89
N ARG A 10 41.80 25.62 -1.95
CA ARG A 10 42.84 24.71 -1.44
C ARG A 10 42.24 23.57 -0.61
N ALA A 11 41.22 23.84 0.21
CA ALA A 11 40.54 22.78 1.00
C ALA A 11 39.81 21.76 0.12
N VAL A 12 39.12 22.21 -0.92
CA VAL A 12 38.44 21.36 -1.89
C VAL A 12 39.45 20.48 -2.64
N THR A 13 40.60 21.06 -3.08
CA THR A 13 41.63 20.30 -3.79
C THR A 13 42.27 19.24 -2.90
N ILE A 14 42.55 19.56 -1.62
CA ILE A 14 43.08 18.58 -0.65
C ILE A 14 42.11 17.47 -0.38
N PHE A 15 40.81 17.75 -0.24
CA PHE A 15 39.75 16.76 -0.03
C PHE A 15 39.65 15.81 -1.23
N SER A 16 39.65 16.36 -2.46
CA SER A 16 39.59 15.53 -3.68
C SER A 16 40.80 14.63 -3.82
N VAL A 17 41.99 15.07 -3.46
CA VAL A 17 43.23 14.25 -3.49
C VAL A 17 43.15 13.15 -2.43
N LEU A 18 42.62 13.42 -1.23
CA LEU A 18 42.46 12.41 -0.18
C LEU A 18 41.46 11.32 -0.58
N VAL A 19 40.35 11.68 -1.24
CA VAL A 19 39.36 10.71 -1.77
C VAL A 19 39.97 9.80 -2.84
N ILE A 20 40.78 10.37 -3.75
CA ILE A 20 41.46 9.58 -4.78
C ILE A 20 42.47 8.62 -4.16
N ILE A 21 43.24 9.05 -3.16
CA ILE A 21 44.18 8.17 -2.43
C ILE A 21 43.46 7.04 -1.71
N PHE A 22 42.31 7.32 -1.11
CA PHE A 22 41.48 6.32 -0.43
C PHE A 22 40.94 5.29 -1.41
N MET A 23 40.43 5.72 -2.57
CA MET A 23 39.96 4.82 -3.63
C MET A 23 41.09 3.91 -4.16
N LEU A 24 42.29 4.47 -4.35
CA LEU A 24 43.46 3.69 -4.78
C LEU A 24 43.90 2.65 -3.74
N LEU A 25 43.81 2.98 -2.45
CA LEU A 25 44.09 2.02 -1.36
C LEU A 25 43.07 0.88 -1.30
N VAL A 26 41.77 1.19 -1.49
CA VAL A 26 40.72 0.16 -1.57
C VAL A 26 40.93 -0.74 -2.78
N LEU A 27 41.29 -0.19 -3.94
CA LEU A 27 41.55 -0.96 -5.14
C LEU A 27 42.79 -1.89 -4.96
N PHE A 28 43.84 -1.40 -4.28
CA PHE A 28 45.04 -2.17 -4.01
C PHE A 28 44.79 -3.32 -3.03
N THR A 29 43.93 -3.13 -2.02
CA THR A 29 43.50 -4.19 -1.10
C THR A 29 42.67 -5.26 -1.82
N LEU A 30 41.79 -4.85 -2.75
CA LEU A 30 41.01 -5.79 -3.57
C LEU A 30 41.91 -6.68 -4.45
N ILE A 31 42.96 -6.08 -5.07
CA ILE A 31 43.93 -6.83 -5.90
C ILE A 31 44.73 -7.82 -5.05
N LEU A 32 45.08 -7.47 -3.80
CA LEU A 32 45.79 -8.39 -2.90
C LEU A 32 44.92 -9.58 -2.47
N ILE A 33 43.60 -9.37 -2.28
CA ILE A 33 42.65 -10.45 -1.94
C ILE A 33 42.49 -11.39 -3.12
N LEU A 34 42.39 -10.89 -4.35
CA LEU A 34 42.30 -11.70 -5.57
C LEU A 34 43.58 -12.50 -5.85
N SER A 35 44.75 -11.95 -5.49
CA SER A 35 46.04 -12.66 -5.64
C SER A 35 46.23 -13.78 -4.59
N ALA A 36 45.59 -13.68 -3.43
CA ALA A 36 45.66 -14.71 -2.39
C ALA A 36 44.80 -15.94 -2.71
N CYS A 37 43.75 -15.80 -3.52
CA CYS A 37 42.92 -16.93 -3.98
C CYS A 37 43.49 -17.70 -5.18
N ALA A 38 44.52 -17.16 -5.86
CA ALA A 38 45.10 -17.78 -7.05
C ALA A 38 46.26 -18.77 -6.79
N ASN A 39 46.71 -18.97 -5.54
CA ASN A 39 47.93 -19.69 -5.21
C ASN A 39 47.72 -21.02 -4.48
N ASN A 40 46.58 -21.68 -4.55
CA ASN A 40 46.32 -22.96 -3.88
C ASN A 40 45.96 -24.12 -4.83
N ASN A 41 46.60 -24.21 -6.01
CA ASN A 41 46.50 -25.41 -6.83
C ASN A 41 47.86 -25.71 -7.49
N ALA A 42 48.75 -26.38 -6.77
CA ALA A 42 49.83 -27.18 -7.38
C ALA A 42 50.38 -28.21 -6.35
N GLU A 43 50.47 -29.43 -6.85
CA GLU A 43 51.23 -30.60 -6.36
C GLU A 43 50.54 -31.55 -5.36
N ASN A 44 50.05 -32.72 -5.84
CA ASN A 44 50.88 -33.94 -5.79
C ASN A 44 50.23 -35.09 -6.59
N ASP A 45 51.04 -35.53 -7.55
CA ASP A 45 50.88 -36.76 -8.30
C ASP A 45 51.52 -37.96 -7.54
N LYS A 46 50.85 -39.13 -7.46
CA LYS A 46 51.40 -40.47 -7.75
C LYS A 46 50.56 -41.64 -7.30
N SER A 47 50.34 -42.51 -8.29
CA SER A 47 50.29 -43.98 -8.30
C SER A 47 48.99 -44.71 -7.94
N SER A 48 48.43 -45.31 -8.98
CA SER A 48 47.50 -46.47 -9.07
C SER A 48 48.13 -47.78 -8.51
N PRO A 49 47.44 -48.95 -8.47
CA PRO A 49 46.11 -49.32 -8.97
C PRO A 49 45.33 -50.29 -8.06
N GLY A 50 44.02 -50.46 -8.34
CA GLY A 50 43.38 -51.75 -8.05
C GLY A 50 41.97 -51.73 -7.49
N GLU A 51 41.04 -52.21 -8.32
CA GLU A 51 39.83 -52.98 -8.05
C GLU A 51 38.47 -52.28 -7.80
N ASP A 52 37.58 -52.71 -8.64
CA ASP A 52 36.15 -52.48 -8.77
C ASP A 52 35.33 -52.60 -7.48
N ILE A 53 34.35 -51.69 -7.28
CA ILE A 53 32.99 -52.04 -6.86
C ILE A 53 32.02 -50.91 -7.27
N VAL A 54 30.92 -51.30 -7.90
CA VAL A 54 29.73 -50.57 -8.32
C VAL A 54 29.01 -49.99 -7.12
N SER A 55 28.65 -48.70 -7.12
CA SER A 55 27.44 -48.19 -6.42
C SER A 55 27.07 -46.78 -6.86
N ASN A 56 25.94 -46.68 -7.47
CA ASN A 56 24.89 -45.61 -7.50
C ASN A 56 25.27 -44.15 -7.25
N GLY A 57 24.91 -43.34 -8.24
CA GLY A 57 25.00 -41.91 -8.31
C GLY A 57 24.25 -41.16 -7.20
N VAL A 58 24.93 -40.13 -6.76
CA VAL A 58 24.32 -38.96 -6.14
C VAL A 58 24.65 -37.80 -7.06
N GLY A 59 23.60 -37.13 -7.52
CA GLY A 59 23.71 -36.01 -8.44
C GLY A 59 24.48 -34.85 -7.80
N GLU A 60 25.39 -34.30 -8.57
CA GLU A 60 25.98 -32.99 -8.33
C GLU A 60 24.86 -31.95 -8.36
N ASN A 61 24.65 -31.31 -7.22
CA ASN A 61 23.90 -30.04 -7.16
C ASN A 61 24.77 -28.99 -7.88
N SER A 62 24.50 -28.77 -9.14
CA SER A 62 24.86 -27.52 -9.78
C SER A 62 23.90 -26.44 -9.19
N GLU A 63 24.43 -25.60 -8.32
CA GLU A 63 23.82 -24.31 -8.01
C GLU A 63 23.71 -23.55 -9.32
N ILE A 64 22.53 -23.54 -9.89
CA ILE A 64 22.16 -22.60 -10.95
C ILE A 64 21.98 -21.27 -10.23
N GLU A 65 23.01 -20.41 -10.19
CA GLU A 65 22.83 -18.99 -10.01
C GLU A 65 21.94 -18.53 -11.17
N VAL A 66 20.65 -18.42 -10.90
CA VAL A 66 19.73 -17.68 -11.77
C VAL A 66 20.09 -16.22 -11.54
N GLU A 67 20.93 -15.64 -12.39
CA GLU A 67 20.98 -14.20 -12.57
C GLU A 67 19.54 -13.79 -13.01
N GLU A 68 18.71 -13.34 -12.09
CA GLU A 68 17.52 -12.58 -12.43
C GLU A 68 18.01 -11.32 -13.14
N GLU A 69 17.95 -11.30 -14.47
CA GLU A 69 18.04 -10.06 -15.24
C GLU A 69 16.99 -9.11 -14.68
N THR A 70 17.42 -8.10 -13.93
CA THR A 70 16.54 -7.06 -13.42
C THR A 70 15.91 -6.35 -14.61
N LYS A 71 14.66 -6.67 -14.91
CA LYS A 71 13.92 -6.10 -16.04
C LYS A 71 13.74 -4.60 -15.81
N GLU A 72 14.42 -3.79 -16.62
CA GLU A 72 14.22 -2.34 -16.63
C GLU A 72 12.91 -2.00 -17.34
N TYR A 73 12.01 -1.30 -16.66
CA TYR A 73 10.74 -0.82 -17.23
C TYR A 73 10.92 0.56 -17.87
N LYS A 74 10.41 0.72 -19.09
CA LYS A 74 10.47 1.99 -19.85
C LYS A 74 9.11 2.28 -20.46
N ALA A 75 8.68 3.53 -20.36
CA ALA A 75 7.49 3.98 -21.06
C ALA A 75 7.81 4.28 -22.54
N GLU A 76 6.84 3.97 -23.42
CA GLU A 76 6.95 4.27 -24.84
C GLU A 76 6.27 5.61 -25.22
N ALA A 77 5.76 6.35 -24.22
CA ALA A 77 5.12 7.64 -24.41
C ALA A 77 6.09 8.69 -24.97
N ASP A 78 5.57 9.64 -25.75
CA ASP A 78 6.36 10.73 -26.33
C ASP A 78 6.99 11.63 -25.25
N VAL A 79 8.21 12.10 -25.49
CA VAL A 79 8.87 13.08 -24.63
C VAL A 79 8.76 14.47 -25.25
N PHE A 80 8.29 15.43 -24.46
CA PHE A 80 8.11 16.83 -24.87
C PHE A 80 9.00 17.74 -24.04
N ASP A 81 9.63 18.71 -24.69
CA ASP A 81 10.30 19.81 -23.98
C ASP A 81 9.25 20.87 -23.57
N TRP A 82 9.05 21.05 -22.25
CA TRP A 82 8.09 22.01 -21.72
C TRP A 82 8.73 23.39 -21.43
N GLY A 83 10.01 23.59 -21.73
CA GLY A 83 10.69 24.88 -21.61
C GLY A 83 10.89 25.38 -20.19
N GLY A 84 11.05 24.51 -19.21
CA GLY A 84 11.23 24.87 -17.79
C GLY A 84 9.93 25.27 -17.08
N LYS A 85 8.77 24.77 -17.56
CA LYS A 85 7.46 25.08 -16.96
C LYS A 85 7.26 24.31 -15.65
N ASP A 86 6.55 24.92 -14.70
CA ASP A 86 6.08 24.22 -13.51
C ASP A 86 5.04 23.14 -13.89
N PHE A 87 5.22 21.94 -13.37
CA PHE A 87 4.29 20.82 -13.43
C PHE A 87 3.62 20.66 -12.05
N ASN A 88 2.42 21.21 -11.93
CA ASN A 88 1.71 21.32 -10.67
C ASN A 88 0.96 20.05 -10.34
N ILE A 89 1.36 19.35 -9.27
CA ILE A 89 0.71 18.15 -8.77
C ILE A 89 -0.03 18.47 -7.47
N LEU A 90 -1.35 18.39 -7.47
CA LEU A 90 -2.12 18.52 -6.24
C LEU A 90 -1.97 17.26 -5.39
N VAL A 91 -1.48 17.41 -4.16
CA VAL A 91 -1.21 16.31 -3.24
C VAL A 91 -1.72 16.60 -1.83
N ASN A 92 -1.89 15.55 -1.02
CA ASN A 92 -2.26 15.67 0.38
C ASN A 92 -1.01 15.69 1.26
N LEU A 93 -0.58 16.89 1.64
CA LEU A 93 0.54 17.09 2.57
C LEU A 93 0.03 17.39 3.99
N ASN A 94 -0.87 16.55 4.52
CA ASN A 94 -1.33 16.72 5.90
C ASN A 94 -0.16 16.81 6.89
N ASP A 95 -0.26 17.74 7.86
CA ASP A 95 0.82 18.02 8.80
C ASP A 95 1.01 16.93 9.86
N ASP A 96 0.04 16.04 10.03
CA ASP A 96 0.00 14.99 11.07
C ASP A 96 0.86 13.75 10.75
N GLY A 97 1.67 13.80 9.70
CA GLY A 97 2.81 12.90 9.47
C GLY A 97 2.47 11.49 8.96
N GLU A 98 1.43 10.83 9.46
CA GLU A 98 1.15 9.43 9.11
C GLU A 98 0.56 9.27 7.72
N TRP A 99 -0.32 10.16 7.29
CA TRP A 99 -1.02 10.16 6.01
C TRP A 99 -0.55 11.24 5.05
N ARG A 100 0.64 11.78 5.29
CA ARG A 100 1.26 12.73 4.39
C ARG A 100 1.73 12.04 3.14
N ASP A 101 1.32 12.57 1.99
CA ASP A 101 1.88 12.17 0.70
C ASP A 101 3.30 12.74 0.56
N VAL A 102 4.28 11.85 0.56
CA VAL A 102 5.68 12.21 0.35
C VAL A 102 6.19 11.82 -1.03
N ASP A 103 5.34 11.22 -1.86
CA ASP A 103 5.73 10.61 -3.14
C ASP A 103 6.23 11.64 -4.19
N PHE A 104 6.09 12.95 -3.92
CA PHE A 104 6.52 14.02 -4.82
C PHE A 104 7.35 15.12 -4.14
N THR A 105 7.68 15.01 -2.84
CA THR A 105 8.15 16.15 -2.02
C THR A 105 9.61 16.07 -1.57
N ALA A 106 10.43 15.21 -2.14
CA ALA A 106 11.86 15.13 -1.77
C ALA A 106 12.66 16.28 -2.40
N GLU A 107 13.27 17.13 -1.57
CA GLU A 107 14.11 18.26 -2.00
C GLU A 107 15.59 17.86 -2.18
N GLU A 108 16.05 16.85 -1.41
CA GLU A 108 17.42 16.33 -1.47
C GLU A 108 17.46 14.86 -1.02
N GLN A 109 18.52 14.15 -1.37
CA GLN A 109 18.80 12.83 -0.81
C GLN A 109 19.26 12.96 0.63
N ASN A 110 18.70 12.12 1.53
CA ASN A 110 18.99 12.14 2.96
C ASN A 110 19.38 10.78 3.55
N GLY A 111 19.50 9.74 2.67
CA GLY A 111 19.82 8.36 3.05
C GLY A 111 18.60 7.53 3.47
N ASP A 112 17.38 8.07 3.47
CA ASP A 112 16.17 7.28 3.55
C ASP A 112 15.83 6.72 2.16
N PRO A 113 15.65 5.41 2.00
CA PRO A 113 15.46 4.79 0.68
C PRO A 113 14.26 5.34 -0.09
N ILE A 114 13.15 5.60 0.59
CA ILE A 114 11.93 6.11 -0.06
C ILE A 114 12.15 7.57 -0.49
N ASN A 115 12.70 8.41 0.39
CA ASN A 115 13.01 9.79 0.06
C ASN A 115 13.99 9.88 -1.11
N ASP A 116 15.05 9.08 -1.09
CA ASP A 116 16.08 9.10 -2.14
C ASP A 116 15.52 8.60 -3.48
N ALA A 117 14.63 7.62 -3.47
CA ALA A 117 13.94 7.14 -4.67
C ALA A 117 12.97 8.20 -5.22
N VAL A 118 12.23 8.90 -4.36
CA VAL A 118 11.34 10.01 -4.75
C VAL A 118 12.15 11.15 -5.37
N TYR A 119 13.26 11.53 -4.74
CA TYR A 119 14.18 12.57 -5.26
C TYR A 119 14.67 12.19 -6.66
N MET A 120 15.18 10.96 -6.85
CA MET A 120 15.69 10.49 -8.13
C MET A 120 14.61 10.40 -9.19
N LYS A 121 13.40 9.91 -8.83
CA LYS A 121 12.26 9.88 -9.74
C LYS A 121 11.92 11.29 -10.26
N ASN A 122 11.83 12.25 -9.36
CA ASN A 122 11.52 13.64 -9.71
C ASN A 122 12.61 14.21 -10.60
N LEU A 123 13.89 14.08 -10.22
CA LEU A 123 15.04 14.59 -10.97
C LEU A 123 15.09 14.05 -12.40
N ILE A 124 14.96 12.72 -12.57
CA ILE A 124 14.96 12.06 -13.90
C ILE A 124 13.80 12.59 -14.77
N THR A 125 12.62 12.75 -14.16
CA THR A 125 11.44 13.26 -14.87
C THR A 125 11.59 14.72 -15.26
N GLU A 126 12.10 15.56 -14.36
CA GLU A 126 12.36 16.99 -14.61
C GLU A 126 13.37 17.20 -15.74
N GLU A 127 14.46 16.45 -15.73
CA GLU A 127 15.46 16.49 -16.80
C GLU A 127 14.91 16.00 -18.14
N MET A 128 14.11 14.92 -18.11
CA MET A 128 13.53 14.31 -19.34
C MET A 128 12.57 15.26 -20.06
N PHE A 129 11.74 15.99 -19.33
CA PHE A 129 10.68 16.82 -19.91
C PHE A 129 10.98 18.33 -19.84
N ASN A 130 12.11 18.73 -19.26
CA ASN A 130 12.44 20.13 -18.97
C ASN A 130 11.30 20.84 -18.24
N ILE A 131 10.91 20.28 -17.07
CA ILE A 131 9.86 20.79 -16.17
C ILE A 131 10.41 20.95 -14.76
N HIS A 132 9.63 21.62 -13.89
CA HIS A 132 9.83 21.62 -12.44
C HIS A 132 8.61 20.97 -11.79
N ILE A 133 8.78 19.88 -11.07
CA ILE A 133 7.69 19.22 -10.33
C ILE A 133 7.37 20.05 -9.09
N VAL A 134 6.15 20.56 -9.02
CA VAL A 134 5.68 21.42 -7.93
C VAL A 134 4.53 20.73 -7.21
N PRO A 135 4.77 20.08 -6.05
CA PRO A 135 3.71 19.54 -5.22
C PRO A 135 2.91 20.69 -4.58
N VAL A 136 1.64 20.79 -4.96
CA VAL A 136 0.72 21.81 -4.44
C VAL A 136 -0.07 21.23 -3.28
N ASN A 137 0.19 21.71 -2.08
CA ASN A 137 -0.51 21.28 -0.88
C ASN A 137 -1.89 21.91 -0.73
N THR A 138 -2.81 21.15 -0.17
CA THR A 138 -4.10 21.67 0.27
C THR A 138 -4.53 21.02 1.59
N ALA A 139 -5.31 21.76 2.39
CA ALA A 139 -5.83 21.24 3.66
C ALA A 139 -6.68 19.98 3.43
N ALA A 140 -6.59 19.03 4.34
CA ALA A 140 -7.38 17.80 4.31
C ALA A 140 -8.88 18.11 4.08
N GLY A 141 -9.51 17.30 3.21
CA GLY A 141 -10.94 17.45 2.85
C GLY A 141 -11.24 18.63 1.93
N SER A 142 -10.23 19.37 1.42
CA SER A 142 -10.45 20.50 0.51
C SER A 142 -10.07 20.22 -0.96
N HIS A 143 -9.51 19.04 -1.25
CA HIS A 143 -9.02 18.68 -2.59
C HIS A 143 -10.13 18.76 -3.64
N ALA A 144 -11.21 18.00 -3.47
CA ALA A 144 -12.33 17.99 -4.42
C ALA A 144 -12.87 19.39 -4.68
N SER A 145 -13.03 20.23 -3.63
CA SER A 145 -13.56 21.59 -3.80
C SER A 145 -12.60 22.51 -4.55
N LYS A 146 -11.29 22.38 -4.36
CA LYS A 146 -10.30 23.16 -5.11
C LYS A 146 -10.29 22.80 -6.59
N ILE A 147 -10.33 21.49 -6.90
CA ILE A 147 -10.38 21.02 -8.29
C ILE A 147 -11.67 21.50 -8.98
N LYS A 148 -12.83 21.35 -8.33
CA LYS A 148 -14.13 21.87 -8.85
C LYS A 148 -14.08 23.38 -9.13
N ASN A 149 -13.45 24.15 -8.25
CA ASN A 149 -13.29 25.58 -8.45
C ASN A 149 -12.38 25.91 -9.62
N ALA A 150 -11.25 25.23 -9.78
CA ALA A 150 -10.35 25.39 -10.93
C ALA A 150 -11.07 25.02 -12.24
N VAL A 151 -11.75 23.87 -12.29
CA VAL A 151 -12.55 23.45 -13.46
C VAL A 151 -13.62 24.47 -13.81
N LYS A 152 -14.39 24.95 -12.81
CA LYS A 152 -15.43 25.96 -13.02
C LYS A 152 -14.89 27.29 -13.53
N ALA A 153 -13.69 27.67 -13.11
CA ALA A 153 -13.02 28.90 -13.55
C ALA A 153 -12.35 28.74 -14.93
N GLY A 154 -12.18 27.52 -15.44
CA GLY A 154 -11.33 27.23 -16.60
C GLY A 154 -9.85 27.49 -16.31
N ASP A 155 -9.43 27.33 -15.05
CA ASP A 155 -8.08 27.59 -14.59
C ASP A 155 -7.24 26.32 -14.59
N ASN A 156 -6.11 26.33 -15.30
CA ASN A 156 -5.12 25.26 -15.31
C ASN A 156 -4.20 25.36 -14.08
N ALA A 157 -4.79 25.27 -12.88
CA ALA A 157 -4.06 25.33 -11.63
C ALA A 157 -3.28 24.03 -11.33
N TYR A 158 -3.70 22.90 -11.88
CA TYR A 158 -3.13 21.58 -11.60
C TYR A 158 -2.99 20.79 -12.92
N ASP A 159 -1.78 20.28 -13.17
CA ASP A 159 -1.52 19.38 -14.29
C ASP A 159 -1.96 17.95 -13.94
N ALA A 160 -1.68 17.51 -12.73
CA ALA A 160 -2.07 16.22 -12.18
C ALA A 160 -2.61 16.35 -10.76
N VAL A 161 -3.42 15.39 -10.34
CA VAL A 161 -3.94 15.35 -8.97
C VAL A 161 -3.80 13.93 -8.38
N PHE A 162 -3.42 13.87 -7.11
CA PHE A 162 -3.41 12.65 -6.30
C PHE A 162 -4.33 12.87 -5.11
N ASN A 163 -5.52 12.30 -5.20
CA ASN A 163 -6.59 12.49 -4.21
C ASN A 163 -6.94 11.18 -3.51
N SER A 164 -7.60 11.28 -2.36
CA SER A 164 -8.29 10.13 -1.79
C SER A 164 -9.24 9.51 -2.82
N THR A 165 -9.50 8.21 -2.69
CA THR A 165 -10.43 7.51 -3.58
C THR A 165 -11.82 8.16 -3.55
N PHE A 166 -12.31 8.58 -2.37
CA PHE A 166 -13.62 9.24 -2.23
C PHE A 166 -13.68 10.62 -2.90
N ASP A 167 -12.61 11.41 -2.83
CA ASP A 167 -12.54 12.68 -3.54
C ASP A 167 -12.51 12.46 -5.07
N SER A 168 -11.72 11.50 -5.52
CA SER A 168 -11.61 11.12 -6.95
C SER A 168 -12.95 10.61 -7.48
N SER A 169 -13.64 9.75 -6.73
CA SER A 169 -14.99 9.27 -7.04
C SER A 169 -15.99 10.44 -7.14
N THR A 170 -15.99 11.35 -6.17
CA THR A 170 -16.86 12.53 -6.20
C THR A 170 -16.61 13.40 -7.43
N LEU A 171 -15.34 13.63 -7.77
CA LEU A 171 -14.95 14.44 -8.93
C LEU A 171 -15.37 13.78 -10.24
N SER A 172 -15.22 12.46 -10.38
CA SER A 172 -15.62 11.72 -11.57
C SER A 172 -17.14 11.74 -11.76
N GLN A 173 -17.92 11.52 -10.67
CA GLN A 173 -19.38 11.57 -10.68
C GLN A 173 -19.93 12.94 -11.09
N GLU A 174 -19.18 14.01 -10.88
CA GLU A 174 -19.55 15.36 -11.28
C GLU A 174 -18.97 15.80 -12.63
N GLY A 175 -18.17 14.93 -13.29
CA GLY A 175 -17.57 15.19 -14.60
C GLY A 175 -16.44 16.21 -14.57
N ASN A 176 -15.60 16.19 -13.52
CA ASN A 176 -14.47 17.11 -13.36
C ASN A 176 -13.12 16.51 -13.82
N LEU A 177 -13.09 15.25 -14.25
CA LEU A 177 -11.88 14.50 -14.60
C LEU A 177 -11.94 14.02 -16.04
N TYR A 178 -10.77 13.91 -16.69
CA TYR A 178 -10.65 13.23 -17.98
C TYR A 178 -10.81 11.72 -17.85
N ASP A 179 -11.41 11.09 -18.84
CA ASP A 179 -11.38 9.63 -18.99
C ASP A 179 -9.97 9.21 -19.42
N LEU A 180 -9.27 8.49 -18.52
CA LEU A 180 -7.88 8.08 -18.70
C LEU A 180 -7.67 7.13 -19.88
N PHE A 181 -8.69 6.38 -20.31
CA PHE A 181 -8.60 5.55 -21.52
C PHE A 181 -8.51 6.38 -22.79
N THR A 182 -8.88 7.66 -22.74
CA THR A 182 -8.85 8.57 -23.91
C THR A 182 -7.65 9.51 -23.91
N VAL A 183 -6.84 9.49 -22.86
CA VAL A 183 -5.65 10.35 -22.76
C VAL A 183 -4.55 9.81 -23.68
N PRO A 184 -4.08 10.59 -24.68
CA PRO A 184 -2.96 10.18 -25.52
C PRO A 184 -1.68 9.96 -24.70
N ASN A 185 -0.81 9.09 -25.17
CA ASN A 185 0.44 8.73 -24.47
C ASN A 185 0.26 8.12 -23.07
N PHE A 186 -0.94 7.59 -22.75
CA PHE A 186 -1.25 7.02 -21.45
C PHE A 186 -1.77 5.58 -21.58
N ASP A 187 -0.86 4.62 -21.46
CA ASP A 187 -1.14 3.18 -21.61
C ASP A 187 -1.35 2.53 -20.24
N LEU A 188 -2.61 2.27 -19.90
CA LEU A 188 -3.03 1.64 -18.66
C LEU A 188 -2.76 0.13 -18.59
N SER A 189 -2.35 -0.52 -19.69
CA SER A 189 -1.96 -1.93 -19.70
C SER A 189 -0.54 -2.16 -19.16
N GLN A 190 0.20 -1.10 -18.92
CA GLN A 190 1.59 -1.19 -18.46
C GLN A 190 1.68 -1.67 -17.01
N PRO A 191 2.75 -2.43 -16.66
CA PRO A 191 2.86 -3.13 -15.37
C PRO A 191 3.10 -2.23 -14.14
N TRP A 192 3.29 -0.95 -14.32
CA TRP A 192 3.33 0.03 -13.22
C TRP A 192 1.96 0.54 -12.80
N TRP A 193 0.90 0.24 -13.55
CA TRP A 193 -0.48 0.47 -13.14
C TRP A 193 -1.04 -0.75 -12.43
N ASP A 194 -1.77 -0.55 -11.35
CA ASP A 194 -2.46 -1.65 -10.66
C ASP A 194 -3.62 -2.15 -11.55
N GLN A 195 -3.45 -3.34 -12.12
CA GLN A 195 -4.41 -3.91 -13.08
C GLN A 195 -5.75 -4.23 -12.43
N ASN A 196 -5.79 -4.51 -11.11
CA ASN A 196 -7.05 -4.66 -10.40
C ASN A 196 -7.77 -3.31 -10.29
N ALA A 197 -7.02 -2.23 -9.99
CA ALA A 197 -7.58 -0.88 -9.99
C ALA A 197 -8.10 -0.46 -11.36
N VAL A 198 -7.35 -0.73 -12.44
CA VAL A 198 -7.79 -0.45 -13.83
C VAL A 198 -9.10 -1.17 -14.14
N ASN A 199 -9.19 -2.45 -13.79
CA ASN A 199 -10.36 -3.26 -14.07
C ASN A 199 -11.55 -2.94 -13.15
N ASP A 200 -11.32 -2.77 -11.84
CA ASP A 200 -12.40 -2.65 -10.86
C ASP A 200 -12.99 -1.23 -10.83
N LEU A 201 -12.17 -0.19 -11.02
CA LEU A 201 -12.59 1.22 -10.95
C LEU A 201 -13.20 1.74 -12.26
N SER A 202 -13.07 1.03 -13.39
CA SER A 202 -13.75 1.40 -14.61
C SER A 202 -15.27 1.29 -14.45
N VAL A 203 -16.00 2.21 -15.06
CA VAL A 203 -17.47 2.19 -15.14
C VAL A 203 -17.87 2.59 -16.54
N MET A 204 -18.68 1.75 -17.21
CA MET A 204 -19.13 1.97 -18.60
C MET A 204 -17.95 2.12 -19.59
N ASN A 205 -16.88 1.34 -19.36
CA ASN A 205 -15.62 1.41 -20.12
C ASN A 205 -14.93 2.79 -20.06
N LYS A 206 -15.15 3.56 -18.99
CA LYS A 206 -14.47 4.83 -18.69
C LYS A 206 -13.72 4.71 -17.37
N LEU A 207 -12.53 5.28 -17.29
CA LEU A 207 -11.70 5.27 -16.08
C LEU A 207 -11.22 6.70 -15.78
N TYR A 208 -11.68 7.28 -14.70
CA TYR A 208 -11.39 8.67 -14.36
C TYR A 208 -10.27 8.83 -13.33
N TYR A 209 -9.92 7.76 -12.64
CA TYR A 209 -8.84 7.75 -11.67
C TYR A 209 -8.30 6.34 -11.49
N VAL A 210 -6.99 6.23 -11.19
CA VAL A 210 -6.28 4.95 -11.09
C VAL A 210 -5.14 5.08 -10.09
N THR A 211 -4.62 3.96 -9.62
CA THR A 211 -3.40 3.90 -8.80
C THR A 211 -2.37 2.92 -9.39
N GLY A 212 -1.16 3.00 -8.88
CA GLY A 212 -0.06 2.15 -9.32
C GLY A 212 1.25 2.51 -8.65
N ASP A 213 2.35 2.03 -9.21
CA ASP A 213 3.69 2.18 -8.64
C ASP A 213 4.21 3.63 -8.63
N ILE A 214 3.50 4.57 -9.26
CA ILE A 214 3.84 6.00 -9.26
C ILE A 214 3.88 6.61 -7.86
N GLY A 215 3.16 6.02 -6.90
CA GLY A 215 3.11 6.42 -5.50
C GLY A 215 3.02 5.24 -4.55
N THR A 216 3.26 5.48 -3.27
CA THR A 216 3.26 4.44 -2.22
C THR A 216 1.99 4.45 -1.34
N MET A 217 1.19 5.53 -1.38
CA MET A 217 0.09 5.74 -0.45
C MET A 217 -1.01 4.68 -0.54
N TYR A 218 -1.32 4.16 -1.73
CA TYR A 218 -2.32 3.10 -1.84
C TYR A 218 -1.87 1.80 -1.14
N LYS A 219 -0.58 1.43 -1.25
CA LYS A 219 -0.01 0.27 -0.54
C LYS A 219 -0.01 0.48 0.97
N LYS A 220 0.34 1.70 1.43
CA LYS A 220 0.32 2.08 2.84
C LYS A 220 -1.07 1.99 3.47
N SER A 221 -2.13 2.16 2.68
CA SER A 221 -3.53 2.16 3.12
C SER A 221 -4.22 0.80 3.09
N VAL A 222 -3.50 -0.28 2.80
CA VAL A 222 -4.06 -1.64 2.81
C VAL A 222 -4.21 -2.12 4.25
N GLY A 223 -5.43 -2.59 4.59
CA GLY A 223 -5.74 -3.14 5.92
C GLY A 223 -5.12 -4.52 6.13
N ILE A 224 -4.52 -4.73 7.29
CA ILE A 224 -3.82 -5.96 7.71
C ILE A 224 -4.13 -6.33 9.15
N ILE A 225 -3.84 -7.57 9.52
CA ILE A 225 -3.83 -8.03 10.91
C ILE A 225 -2.37 -8.25 11.33
N LEU A 226 -1.90 -7.44 12.26
CA LEU A 226 -0.63 -7.70 12.96
C LEU A 226 -0.89 -8.67 14.12
N PHE A 227 0.02 -9.59 14.39
CA PHE A 227 -0.08 -10.49 15.52
C PHE A 227 1.20 -10.52 16.35
N ASN A 228 1.05 -10.67 17.66
CA ASN A 228 2.17 -10.77 18.60
C ASN A 228 2.67 -12.22 18.67
N LYS A 229 3.90 -12.47 18.18
CA LYS A 229 4.49 -13.82 18.14
C LYS A 229 4.72 -14.42 19.51
N GLN A 230 5.11 -13.60 20.51
CA GLN A 230 5.31 -14.09 21.87
C GLN A 230 4.01 -14.57 22.49
N MET A 231 2.92 -13.79 22.33
CA MET A 231 1.61 -14.21 22.82
C MET A 231 1.10 -15.48 22.13
N MET A 232 1.36 -15.67 20.82
CA MET A 232 1.03 -16.93 20.14
C MET A 232 1.69 -18.13 20.81
N GLN A 233 2.95 -18.01 21.20
CA GLN A 233 3.71 -19.05 21.88
C GLN A 233 3.22 -19.26 23.32
N ASP A 234 3.04 -18.18 24.09
CA ASP A 234 2.66 -18.24 25.52
C ASP A 234 1.29 -18.90 25.72
N TYR A 235 0.36 -18.69 24.78
CA TYR A 235 -0.98 -19.27 24.83
C TYR A 235 -1.12 -20.57 24.01
N GLY A 236 -0.06 -21.03 23.34
CA GLY A 236 -0.06 -22.28 22.56
C GLY A 236 -1.05 -22.30 21.39
N LEU A 237 -1.21 -21.16 20.69
CA LEU A 237 -2.24 -20.96 19.67
C LEU A 237 -1.90 -21.57 18.30
N GLY A 238 -0.71 -22.15 18.14
CA GLY A 238 -0.22 -22.73 16.89
C GLY A 238 0.46 -21.70 15.99
N ASP A 239 0.71 -22.08 14.74
CA ASP A 239 1.36 -21.23 13.74
C ASP A 239 0.33 -20.56 12.83
N PRO A 240 0.14 -19.23 12.91
CA PRO A 240 -0.85 -18.53 12.11
C PRO A 240 -0.50 -18.51 10.61
N TYR A 241 0.77 -18.55 10.24
CA TYR A 241 1.18 -18.62 8.82
C TYR A 241 0.81 -19.97 8.19
N GLN A 242 0.95 -21.05 8.97
CA GLN A 242 0.48 -22.37 8.52
C GLN A 242 -1.06 -22.38 8.34
N PHE A 243 -1.80 -21.67 9.21
CA PHE A 243 -3.24 -21.54 9.03
C PHE A 243 -3.59 -20.77 7.77
N VAL A 244 -2.82 -19.74 7.41
CA VAL A 244 -2.99 -19.00 6.13
C VAL A 244 -2.76 -19.95 4.95
N THR A 245 -1.65 -20.67 4.94
CA THR A 245 -1.26 -21.60 3.87
C THR A 245 -2.29 -22.73 3.69
N ASP A 246 -2.78 -23.29 4.81
CA ASP A 246 -3.77 -24.38 4.82
C ASP A 246 -5.21 -23.90 4.60
N LYS A 247 -5.45 -22.60 4.41
CA LYS A 247 -6.79 -21.97 4.37
C LYS A 247 -7.62 -22.19 5.63
N LYS A 248 -6.97 -22.38 6.77
CA LYS A 248 -7.58 -22.51 8.10
C LYS A 248 -7.59 -21.21 8.90
N TRP A 249 -6.98 -20.15 8.36
CA TRP A 249 -7.06 -18.80 8.91
C TRP A 249 -8.45 -18.22 8.59
N THR A 250 -9.43 -18.59 9.40
CA THR A 250 -10.85 -18.25 9.23
C THR A 250 -11.32 -17.31 10.34
N MET A 251 -12.49 -16.68 10.15
CA MET A 251 -13.13 -15.85 11.17
C MET A 251 -13.41 -16.63 12.46
N ASP A 252 -13.75 -17.91 12.35
CA ASP A 252 -13.95 -18.77 13.53
C ASP A 252 -12.63 -18.98 14.29
N LYS A 253 -11.53 -19.24 13.58
CA LYS A 253 -10.19 -19.36 14.21
C LYS A 253 -9.75 -18.04 14.82
N PHE A 254 -10.01 -16.92 14.17
CA PHE A 254 -9.72 -15.59 14.69
C PHE A 254 -10.48 -15.29 15.99
N LEU A 255 -11.79 -15.59 16.04
CA LEU A 255 -12.61 -15.45 17.25
C LEU A 255 -12.13 -16.36 18.39
N GLU A 256 -11.82 -17.63 18.08
CA GLU A 256 -11.26 -18.58 19.06
C GLU A 256 -10.01 -18.04 19.72
N MET A 257 -9.05 -17.53 18.93
CA MET A 257 -7.79 -16.98 19.44
C MET A 257 -8.02 -15.70 20.25
N CYS A 258 -8.88 -14.78 19.77
CA CYS A 258 -9.22 -13.56 20.51
C CYS A 258 -9.81 -13.91 21.90
N THR A 259 -10.70 -14.88 21.94
CA THR A 259 -11.36 -15.29 23.18
C THR A 259 -10.37 -15.93 24.16
N THR A 260 -9.39 -16.69 23.64
CA THR A 260 -8.41 -17.42 24.49
C THR A 260 -7.48 -16.47 25.26
N VAL A 261 -7.14 -15.31 24.70
CA VAL A 261 -6.12 -14.42 25.30
C VAL A 261 -6.71 -13.25 26.08
N SER A 262 -7.96 -12.92 25.89
CA SER A 262 -8.58 -11.77 26.54
C SER A 262 -8.66 -11.98 28.07
N GLN A 263 -8.20 -10.98 28.82
CA GLN A 263 -8.09 -11.06 30.27
C GLN A 263 -8.22 -9.70 30.96
N ASP A 264 -9.13 -9.60 31.95
CA ASP A 264 -9.16 -8.52 32.93
C ASP A 264 -7.98 -8.73 33.92
N LEU A 265 -6.92 -7.92 33.73
CA LEU A 265 -5.65 -8.12 34.46
C LEU A 265 -5.71 -7.64 35.90
N ASN A 266 -6.53 -6.63 36.19
CA ASN A 266 -6.67 -6.07 37.54
C ASN A 266 -7.87 -6.64 38.31
N ASN A 267 -8.71 -7.46 37.68
CA ASN A 267 -9.94 -8.08 38.20
C ASN A 267 -10.94 -7.09 38.82
N ASP A 268 -11.08 -5.90 38.18
CA ASP A 268 -12.04 -4.89 38.66
C ASP A 268 -13.39 -4.98 37.94
N GLY A 269 -13.52 -5.89 36.96
CA GLY A 269 -14.71 -6.13 36.18
C GLY A 269 -15.00 -5.06 35.10
N LYS A 270 -14.02 -4.19 34.83
CA LYS A 270 -14.08 -3.18 33.75
C LYS A 270 -13.03 -3.54 32.72
N TRP A 271 -13.30 -3.16 31.47
CA TRP A 271 -12.39 -3.36 30.36
C TRP A 271 -11.85 -2.01 29.90
N ASP A 272 -10.55 -1.76 30.13
CA ASP A 272 -9.89 -0.50 29.80
C ASP A 272 -8.43 -0.72 29.30
N ASP A 273 -7.63 0.35 29.23
CA ASP A 273 -6.26 0.33 28.73
C ASP A 273 -5.27 -0.49 29.57
N ASN A 274 -5.70 -1.01 30.72
CA ASN A 274 -4.86 -1.82 31.60
C ASN A 274 -5.05 -3.32 31.38
N ASP A 275 -5.93 -3.73 30.48
CA ASP A 275 -6.31 -5.12 30.26
C ASP A 275 -5.67 -5.70 28.98
N LYS A 276 -5.92 -6.98 28.77
CA LYS A 276 -5.44 -7.73 27.62
C LYS A 276 -6.59 -8.14 26.72
N TYR A 277 -6.43 -7.91 25.42
CA TYR A 277 -7.46 -8.07 24.40
C TYR A 277 -7.07 -9.07 23.32
N GLY A 278 -8.06 -9.70 22.72
CA GLY A 278 -7.88 -10.46 21.49
C GLY A 278 -7.54 -9.57 20.31
N LEU A 279 -8.27 -8.46 20.17
CA LEU A 279 -8.12 -7.53 19.04
C LEU A 279 -8.03 -6.08 19.54
N LEU A 280 -7.03 -5.37 19.05
CA LEU A 280 -6.91 -3.91 19.10
C LEU A 280 -7.21 -3.35 17.70
N GLY A 281 -7.88 -2.20 17.58
CA GLY A 281 -8.13 -1.63 16.27
C GLY A 281 -9.13 -0.48 16.23
N TYR A 282 -9.76 -0.33 15.07
CA TYR A 282 -10.75 0.70 14.76
C TYR A 282 -11.98 0.10 14.08
N CYS A 283 -13.08 0.84 14.00
CA CYS A 283 -14.32 0.35 13.41
C CYS A 283 -14.21 0.01 11.92
N ASP A 284 -13.22 0.55 11.20
CA ASP A 284 -12.98 0.28 9.78
C ASP A 284 -12.73 -1.21 9.49
N VAL A 285 -12.27 -1.96 10.51
CA VAL A 285 -12.05 -3.41 10.41
C VAL A 285 -13.28 -4.16 9.90
N ILE A 286 -14.49 -3.64 10.14
CA ILE A 286 -15.73 -4.30 9.68
C ILE A 286 -15.85 -4.25 8.15
N ALA A 287 -15.60 -3.11 7.50
CA ALA A 287 -15.70 -2.99 6.05
C ALA A 287 -14.65 -3.85 5.34
N ILE A 288 -13.39 -3.76 5.80
CA ILE A 288 -12.30 -4.59 5.26
C ILE A 288 -12.54 -6.07 5.58
N GLY A 289 -13.10 -6.40 6.73
CA GLY A 289 -13.48 -7.77 7.11
C GLY A 289 -14.61 -8.34 6.24
N LEU A 290 -15.61 -7.55 5.90
CA LEU A 290 -16.66 -7.94 4.96
C LEU A 290 -16.06 -8.26 3.59
N ILE A 291 -15.18 -7.40 3.06
CA ILE A 291 -14.46 -7.64 1.81
C ILE A 291 -13.57 -8.89 1.94
N GLY A 292 -12.79 -9.02 3.01
CA GLY A 292 -11.96 -10.19 3.32
C GLY A 292 -12.76 -11.50 3.30
N GLY A 293 -13.99 -11.49 3.83
CA GLY A 293 -14.94 -12.59 3.75
C GLY A 293 -15.58 -12.80 2.39
N GLY A 294 -15.24 -11.99 1.39
CA GLY A 294 -15.71 -12.08 0.01
C GLY A 294 -17.10 -11.48 -0.21
N VAL A 295 -17.49 -10.48 0.60
CA VAL A 295 -18.64 -9.62 0.30
C VAL A 295 -18.25 -8.67 -0.83
N GLN A 296 -19.13 -8.48 -1.79
CA GLN A 296 -19.04 -7.46 -2.83
C GLN A 296 -20.14 -6.44 -2.61
N PHE A 297 -19.75 -5.18 -2.37
CA PHE A 297 -20.68 -4.07 -2.23
C PHE A 297 -21.41 -3.79 -3.54
N ALA A 298 -20.69 -3.94 -4.65
CA ALA A 298 -21.27 -3.92 -5.98
C ALA A 298 -20.52 -4.88 -6.92
N LYS A 299 -21.20 -5.31 -7.99
CA LYS A 299 -20.64 -6.08 -9.10
C LYS A 299 -20.87 -5.35 -10.40
N LYS A 300 -19.95 -5.48 -11.33
CA LYS A 300 -20.14 -4.98 -12.68
C LYS A 300 -20.74 -6.06 -13.58
N ASN A 301 -21.68 -5.68 -14.41
CA ASN A 301 -22.23 -6.54 -15.45
C ASN A 301 -21.33 -6.52 -16.71
N ASN A 302 -21.71 -7.25 -17.75
CA ASN A 302 -20.94 -7.39 -18.99
C ASN A 302 -20.77 -6.06 -19.79
N ALA A 303 -21.55 -5.04 -19.46
CA ALA A 303 -21.43 -3.70 -20.04
C ALA A 303 -20.59 -2.74 -19.14
N ASP A 304 -19.87 -3.30 -18.18
CA ASP A 304 -19.06 -2.56 -17.21
C ASP A 304 -19.91 -1.59 -16.34
N ILE A 305 -21.20 -1.89 -16.16
CA ILE A 305 -22.11 -1.10 -15.33
C ILE A 305 -22.22 -1.76 -13.96
N PRO A 306 -21.93 -1.03 -12.86
CA PRO A 306 -22.05 -1.56 -11.51
C PRO A 306 -23.51 -1.73 -11.07
N GLU A 307 -23.76 -2.77 -10.29
CA GLU A 307 -25.03 -3.10 -9.66
C GLU A 307 -24.75 -3.34 -8.16
N ILE A 308 -25.54 -2.74 -7.27
CA ILE A 308 -25.39 -2.92 -5.81
C ILE A 308 -25.76 -4.35 -5.47
N THR A 309 -24.82 -5.08 -4.85
CA THR A 309 -24.97 -6.49 -4.44
C THR A 309 -24.70 -6.72 -2.96
N PHE A 310 -24.54 -5.64 -2.21
CA PHE A 310 -24.12 -5.68 -0.80
C PHE A 310 -24.99 -6.58 0.06
N PHE A 311 -26.33 -6.45 -0.03
CA PHE A 311 -27.24 -7.15 0.86
C PHE A 311 -27.48 -8.59 0.40
N SER A 312 -27.03 -9.53 1.20
CA SER A 312 -27.20 -10.97 0.97
C SER A 312 -27.15 -11.72 2.30
N GLU A 313 -27.66 -12.96 2.33
CA GLU A 313 -27.54 -13.84 3.49
C GLU A 313 -26.06 -14.00 3.92
N LYS A 314 -25.15 -14.08 2.95
CA LYS A 314 -23.71 -14.16 3.21
C LYS A 314 -23.19 -12.89 3.90
N THR A 315 -23.60 -11.72 3.47
CA THR A 315 -23.20 -10.45 4.09
C THR A 315 -23.67 -10.37 5.54
N VAL A 316 -24.92 -10.74 5.79
CA VAL A 316 -25.49 -10.80 7.16
C VAL A 316 -24.67 -11.75 8.02
N ALA A 317 -24.41 -12.97 7.55
CA ALA A 317 -23.67 -13.98 8.31
C ALA A 317 -22.21 -13.56 8.62
N ILE A 318 -21.54 -12.90 7.68
CA ILE A 318 -20.17 -12.38 7.90
C ILE A 318 -20.21 -11.20 8.89
N PHE A 319 -21.17 -10.28 8.75
CA PHE A 319 -21.33 -9.17 9.67
C PHE A 319 -21.58 -9.66 11.11
N GLU A 320 -22.48 -10.61 11.30
CA GLU A 320 -22.74 -11.21 12.60
C GLU A 320 -21.48 -11.86 13.21
N LYS A 321 -20.69 -12.62 12.43
CA LYS A 321 -19.42 -13.20 12.91
C LYS A 321 -18.42 -12.15 13.36
N PHE A 322 -18.25 -11.05 12.62
CA PHE A 322 -17.36 -9.98 13.05
C PHE A 322 -17.87 -9.27 14.29
N THR A 323 -19.17 -9.03 14.41
CA THR A 323 -19.75 -8.37 15.59
C THR A 323 -19.69 -9.22 16.85
N GLU A 324 -19.51 -10.54 16.73
CA GLU A 324 -19.18 -11.41 17.87
C GLU A 324 -17.85 -11.02 18.55
N ILE A 325 -16.92 -10.41 17.83
CA ILE A 325 -15.69 -9.84 18.38
C ILE A 325 -15.91 -8.36 18.73
N LEU A 326 -16.34 -7.56 17.75
CA LEU A 326 -16.32 -6.11 17.82
C LEU A 326 -17.30 -5.51 18.87
N TYR A 327 -18.35 -6.24 19.21
CA TYR A 327 -19.36 -5.77 20.19
C TYR A 327 -19.12 -6.25 21.60
N LYS A 328 -18.10 -7.10 21.81
CA LYS A 328 -17.70 -7.56 23.13
C LYS A 328 -16.52 -6.71 23.64
N PRO A 329 -16.76 -5.85 24.66
CA PRO A 329 -15.72 -4.98 25.19
C PRO A 329 -14.54 -5.77 25.79
N GLU A 330 -14.75 -7.04 26.15
CA GLU A 330 -13.70 -7.96 26.60
C GLU A 330 -12.81 -8.49 25.48
N LEU A 331 -13.26 -8.49 24.23
CA LEU A 331 -12.50 -9.01 23.09
C LEU A 331 -11.85 -7.94 22.24
N PHE A 332 -12.51 -6.78 22.13
CA PHE A 332 -12.12 -5.71 21.21
C PHE A 332 -11.92 -4.38 21.92
N TRP A 333 -10.70 -3.88 21.88
CA TRP A 333 -10.39 -2.51 22.25
C TRP A 333 -10.34 -1.62 21.01
N SER A 334 -11.21 -0.62 20.96
CA SER A 334 -11.28 0.32 19.83
C SER A 334 -10.74 1.68 20.21
N TRP A 335 -9.80 2.20 19.43
CA TRP A 335 -9.26 3.52 19.65
C TRP A 335 -10.22 4.67 19.25
N SER A 336 -11.32 4.38 18.56
CA SER A 336 -12.40 5.38 18.35
C SER A 336 -12.98 5.88 19.66
N LYS A 337 -12.97 5.04 20.71
CA LYS A 337 -13.51 5.38 22.04
C LYS A 337 -12.63 6.33 22.84
N VAL A 338 -11.35 6.49 22.46
CA VAL A 338 -10.36 7.32 23.17
C VAL A 338 -9.88 8.50 22.32
N GLY A 339 -10.76 9.07 21.50
CA GLY A 339 -10.50 10.27 20.73
C GLY A 339 -9.73 10.04 19.44
N SER A 340 -9.92 8.89 18.79
CA SER A 340 -9.30 8.54 17.52
C SER A 340 -7.75 8.53 17.58
N ASN A 341 -7.19 7.96 18.64
CA ASN A 341 -5.74 7.89 18.86
C ASN A 341 -5.18 6.51 18.52
N ASN A 342 -4.75 6.32 17.26
CA ASN A 342 -4.12 5.10 16.79
C ASN A 342 -2.80 4.77 17.52
N GLU A 343 -2.06 5.78 17.99
CA GLU A 343 -0.83 5.58 18.76
C GLU A 343 -1.08 4.73 20.00
N ARG A 344 -2.23 4.91 20.67
CA ARG A 344 -2.55 4.12 21.87
C ARG A 344 -2.68 2.63 21.56
N SER A 345 -3.30 2.23 20.46
CA SER A 345 -3.39 0.81 20.07
C SER A 345 -2.00 0.22 19.78
N ARG A 346 -1.10 0.98 19.14
CA ARG A 346 0.28 0.57 18.89
C ARG A 346 1.06 0.38 20.18
N VAL A 347 0.92 1.31 21.16
CA VAL A 347 1.54 1.19 22.49
C VAL A 347 1.04 -0.04 23.23
N MET A 348 -0.27 -0.28 23.23
CA MET A 348 -0.86 -1.48 23.86
C MET A 348 -0.37 -2.75 23.18
N PHE A 349 -0.31 -2.78 21.86
CA PHE A 349 0.21 -3.92 21.12
C PHE A 349 1.69 -4.20 21.44
N ALA A 350 2.52 -3.16 21.46
CA ALA A 350 3.93 -3.26 21.83
C ALA A 350 4.13 -3.77 23.29
N ASN A 351 3.20 -3.45 24.19
CA ASN A 351 3.19 -3.89 25.58
C ASN A 351 2.53 -5.27 25.79
N GLN A 352 2.26 -6.04 24.73
CA GLN A 352 1.62 -7.36 24.79
C GLN A 352 0.20 -7.33 25.41
N GLN A 353 -0.52 -6.22 25.22
CA GLN A 353 -1.92 -6.07 25.65
C GLN A 353 -2.91 -6.42 24.54
N GLY A 354 -2.44 -6.79 23.35
CA GLY A 354 -3.24 -7.27 22.22
C GLY A 354 -2.58 -8.45 21.54
N LEU A 355 -3.35 -9.53 21.30
CA LEU A 355 -2.86 -10.61 20.45
C LEU A 355 -2.78 -10.16 19.01
N PHE A 356 -3.86 -9.54 18.54
CA PHE A 356 -3.96 -8.96 17.21
C PHE A 356 -4.11 -7.45 17.28
N ASN A 357 -3.56 -6.77 16.26
CA ASN A 357 -3.80 -5.35 16.02
C ASN A 357 -4.21 -5.17 14.57
N TRP A 358 -5.48 -4.82 14.33
CA TRP A 358 -5.89 -4.38 13.02
C TRP A 358 -5.36 -2.98 12.76
N ASN A 359 -4.69 -2.84 11.66
CA ASN A 359 -4.12 -1.56 11.22
C ASN A 359 -3.89 -1.60 9.70
N GLU A 360 -3.19 -0.63 9.17
CA GLU A 360 -2.77 -0.59 7.78
C GLU A 360 -1.24 -0.60 7.69
N PHE A 361 -0.69 -0.90 6.52
CA PHE A 361 0.77 -0.99 6.34
C PHE A 361 1.54 0.25 6.78
N HIS A 362 0.92 1.44 6.74
CA HIS A 362 1.55 2.69 7.22
C HIS A 362 1.98 2.63 8.69
N SER A 363 1.36 1.79 9.50
CA SER A 363 1.64 1.68 10.94
C SER A 363 2.90 0.87 11.28
N ILE A 364 3.37 0.03 10.36
CA ILE A 364 4.49 -0.90 10.58
C ILE A 364 5.78 -0.17 11.00
N PRO A 365 6.20 0.94 10.34
CA PRO A 365 7.40 1.67 10.76
C PRO A 365 7.39 2.13 12.22
N ASN A 366 6.21 2.38 12.78
CA ASN A 366 6.05 2.84 14.17
C ASN A 366 6.23 1.71 15.20
N LEU A 367 6.21 0.44 14.76
CA LEU A 367 6.42 -0.74 15.61
C LEU A 367 7.87 -1.26 15.58
N ARG A 368 8.78 -0.59 14.87
CA ARG A 368 10.19 -1.03 14.74
C ARG A 368 10.95 -1.16 16.07
N THR A 369 10.52 -0.41 17.10
CA THR A 369 11.13 -0.41 18.44
C THR A 369 10.45 -1.39 19.39
N MET A 370 9.46 -2.16 18.94
CA MET A 370 8.80 -3.20 19.73
C MET A 370 9.82 -4.28 20.12
N GLU A 371 9.89 -4.61 21.42
CA GLU A 371 10.85 -5.59 21.95
C GLU A 371 10.50 -7.02 21.52
N THR A 372 9.21 -7.35 21.45
CA THR A 372 8.73 -8.66 20.97
C THR A 372 8.47 -8.62 19.47
N ASP A 373 8.68 -9.76 18.82
CA ASP A 373 8.41 -9.88 17.40
C ASP A 373 6.91 -9.93 17.10
N PHE A 374 6.54 -9.32 15.99
CA PHE A 374 5.21 -9.42 15.40
C PHE A 374 5.29 -10.02 14.00
N GLY A 375 4.17 -10.47 13.50
CA GLY A 375 4.01 -10.89 12.11
C GLY A 375 2.80 -10.25 11.46
N ILE A 376 2.65 -10.47 10.16
CA ILE A 376 1.60 -9.88 9.31
C ILE A 376 0.70 -10.99 8.78
N LEU A 377 -0.60 -10.84 8.93
CA LEU A 377 -1.60 -11.76 8.43
C LEU A 377 -2.59 -11.06 7.48
N PRO A 378 -3.14 -11.79 6.51
CA PRO A 378 -4.26 -11.31 5.74
C PRO A 378 -5.52 -11.20 6.60
N MET A 379 -6.56 -10.51 6.09
CA MET A 379 -7.89 -10.62 6.68
C MET A 379 -8.33 -12.09 6.66
N PRO A 380 -8.99 -12.58 7.73
CA PRO A 380 -9.39 -13.99 7.80
C PRO A 380 -10.44 -14.32 6.74
N LEU A 381 -10.37 -15.54 6.21
CA LEU A 381 -11.41 -16.10 5.36
C LEU A 381 -12.73 -16.23 6.14
N TYR A 382 -13.86 -16.09 5.46
CA TYR A 382 -15.16 -16.36 6.08
C TYR A 382 -15.21 -17.80 6.64
N ASN A 383 -14.77 -18.78 5.82
CA ASN A 383 -14.66 -20.18 6.16
C ASN A 383 -13.65 -20.88 5.24
N GLU A 384 -13.36 -22.17 5.48
CA GLU A 384 -12.41 -22.97 4.69
C GLU A 384 -12.83 -23.18 3.21
N GLN A 385 -14.10 -22.98 2.86
CA GLN A 385 -14.62 -23.09 1.49
C GLN A 385 -14.38 -21.83 0.66
N GLN A 386 -13.97 -20.72 1.27
CA GLN A 386 -13.63 -19.53 0.52
C GLN A 386 -12.37 -19.78 -0.33
N GLU A 387 -12.47 -19.54 -1.64
CA GLU A 387 -11.42 -19.92 -2.60
C GLU A 387 -10.14 -19.10 -2.47
N ARG A 388 -10.26 -17.80 -2.18
CA ARG A 388 -9.11 -16.89 -2.10
C ARG A 388 -9.28 -15.84 -1.00
N TYR A 389 -8.19 -15.25 -0.60
CA TYR A 389 -8.16 -14.04 0.22
C TYR A 389 -8.58 -12.82 -0.61
N TYR A 390 -9.16 -11.83 0.03
CA TYR A 390 -9.50 -10.53 -0.55
C TYR A 390 -9.02 -9.42 0.39
N HIS A 391 -8.45 -8.39 -0.19
CA HIS A 391 -8.01 -7.19 0.52
C HIS A 391 -8.48 -5.95 -0.21
N SER A 392 -8.54 -4.84 0.50
CA SER A 392 -8.84 -3.55 -0.08
C SER A 392 -8.03 -2.45 0.58
N VAL A 393 -7.92 -1.34 -0.12
CA VAL A 393 -7.34 -0.10 0.40
C VAL A 393 -8.38 0.67 1.21
N ASN A 394 -7.95 1.49 2.15
CA ASN A 394 -8.83 2.45 2.83
C ASN A 394 -9.12 3.63 1.88
N PRO A 395 -10.37 3.82 1.40
CA PRO A 395 -10.68 4.82 0.39
C PRO A 395 -10.59 6.27 0.88
N HIS A 396 -10.50 6.49 2.20
CA HIS A 396 -10.28 7.81 2.78
C HIS A 396 -8.87 8.34 2.55
N VAL A 397 -7.88 7.44 2.44
CA VAL A 397 -6.46 7.79 2.41
C VAL A 397 -5.70 7.21 1.23
N ALA A 398 -6.19 6.14 0.60
CA ALA A 398 -5.62 5.60 -0.64
C ALA A 398 -5.68 6.64 -1.74
N GLN A 399 -4.52 6.98 -2.30
CA GLN A 399 -4.43 8.02 -3.31
C GLN A 399 -4.55 7.46 -4.72
N MET A 400 -5.33 8.19 -5.51
CA MET A 400 -5.62 7.92 -6.91
C MET A 400 -5.14 9.06 -7.78
N PHE A 401 -4.45 8.74 -8.85
CA PHE A 401 -4.09 9.67 -9.90
C PHE A 401 -5.31 10.02 -10.76
N ALA A 402 -5.45 11.29 -11.11
CA ALA A 402 -6.43 11.77 -12.08
C ALA A 402 -5.95 13.05 -12.77
N ILE A 403 -6.58 13.42 -13.89
CA ILE A 403 -6.32 14.64 -14.65
C ILE A 403 -7.59 15.50 -14.64
N PRO A 404 -7.56 16.73 -14.11
CA PRO A 404 -8.69 17.65 -14.17
C PRO A 404 -9.01 18.09 -15.60
N ILE A 405 -10.31 18.22 -15.97
CA ILE A 405 -10.71 18.65 -17.31
C ILE A 405 -10.34 20.11 -17.62
N SER A 406 -9.91 20.90 -16.64
CA SER A 406 -9.37 22.24 -16.87
C SER A 406 -7.92 22.24 -17.36
N ASN A 407 -7.23 21.09 -17.36
CA ASN A 407 -5.88 20.99 -17.92
C ASN A 407 -5.93 20.88 -19.46
N PRO A 408 -5.49 21.91 -20.21
CA PRO A 408 -5.48 21.86 -21.67
C PRO A 408 -4.31 21.03 -22.25
N ASP A 409 -3.29 20.76 -21.45
CA ASP A 409 -2.09 20.01 -21.81
C ASP A 409 -2.17 18.53 -21.35
N PHE A 410 -3.40 17.97 -21.23
CA PHE A 410 -3.65 16.63 -20.65
C PHE A 410 -2.88 15.50 -21.36
N GLU A 411 -2.65 15.61 -22.68
CA GLU A 411 -1.83 14.68 -23.46
C GLU A 411 -0.37 14.65 -22.96
N LYS A 412 0.21 15.83 -22.75
CA LYS A 412 1.58 15.95 -22.22
C LYS A 412 1.65 15.47 -20.76
N THR A 413 0.62 15.78 -19.96
CA THR A 413 0.48 15.26 -18.61
C THR A 413 0.47 13.74 -18.62
N GLY A 414 -0.31 13.12 -19.54
CA GLY A 414 -0.32 11.67 -19.72
C GLY A 414 1.09 11.09 -19.93
N ALA A 415 1.88 11.70 -20.84
CA ALA A 415 3.25 11.27 -21.10
C ALA A 415 4.17 11.39 -19.88
N VAL A 416 4.14 12.53 -19.19
CA VAL A 416 4.95 12.73 -17.95
C VAL A 416 4.63 11.67 -16.91
N ILE A 417 3.35 11.46 -16.62
CA ILE A 417 2.89 10.50 -15.60
C ILE A 417 3.20 9.06 -16.01
N GLN A 418 3.14 8.74 -17.30
CA GLN A 418 3.49 7.41 -17.81
C GLN A 418 4.98 7.09 -17.59
N HIS A 419 5.87 8.04 -17.87
CA HIS A 419 7.30 7.90 -17.59
C HIS A 419 7.59 7.86 -16.09
N MET A 420 6.93 8.71 -15.28
CA MET A 420 7.07 8.66 -13.81
C MET A 420 6.64 7.31 -13.25
N GLY A 421 5.59 6.68 -13.80
CA GLY A 421 5.14 5.34 -13.41
C GLY A 421 6.21 4.29 -13.68
N ALA A 422 6.80 4.28 -14.88
CA ALA A 422 7.89 3.38 -15.25
C ALA A 422 9.14 3.57 -14.39
N ILE A 423 9.56 4.82 -14.15
CA ILE A 423 10.68 5.16 -13.27
C ILE A 423 10.39 4.67 -11.84
N SER A 424 9.19 4.92 -11.33
CA SER A 424 8.78 4.47 -9.99
C SER A 424 8.81 2.96 -9.84
N LYS A 425 8.40 2.22 -10.88
CA LYS A 425 8.47 0.75 -10.90
C LYS A 425 9.89 0.26 -10.72
N ASN A 426 10.88 0.98 -11.30
CA ASN A 426 12.29 0.60 -11.21
C ASN A 426 12.94 0.99 -9.88
N ILE A 427 12.55 2.12 -9.25
CA ILE A 427 13.28 2.67 -8.09
C ILE A 427 12.44 2.87 -6.85
N LEU A 428 11.21 3.40 -6.96
CA LEU A 428 10.37 3.70 -5.80
C LEU A 428 9.72 2.44 -5.22
N THR A 429 9.23 1.54 -6.07
CA THR A 429 8.63 0.28 -5.63
C THR A 429 9.63 -0.61 -4.90
N PRO A 430 10.87 -0.84 -5.40
CA PRO A 430 11.89 -1.55 -4.63
C PRO A 430 12.27 -0.84 -3.33
N ALA A 431 12.39 0.49 -3.34
CA ALA A 431 12.72 1.24 -2.12
C ALA A 431 11.64 1.09 -1.04
N TYR A 432 10.37 1.11 -1.43
CA TYR A 432 9.26 0.92 -0.50
C TYR A 432 9.14 -0.54 -0.07
N TYR A 433 9.05 -1.48 -1.01
CA TYR A 433 8.76 -2.88 -0.74
C TYR A 433 9.99 -3.60 -0.21
N ASP A 434 11.06 -3.72 -1.02
CA ASP A 434 12.21 -4.55 -0.69
C ASP A 434 13.03 -3.99 0.45
N ILE A 435 13.33 -2.68 0.42
CA ILE A 435 14.23 -2.07 1.40
C ILE A 435 13.47 -1.68 2.67
N SER A 436 12.29 -1.06 2.55
CA SER A 436 11.57 -0.54 3.71
C SER A 436 10.66 -1.56 4.36
N LEU A 437 9.77 -2.24 3.63
CA LEU A 437 8.88 -3.24 4.23
C LEU A 437 9.63 -4.53 4.54
N VAL A 438 10.25 -5.16 3.55
CA VAL A 438 10.95 -6.45 3.72
C VAL A 438 12.23 -6.25 4.52
N GLY A 439 13.14 -5.38 4.08
CA GLY A 439 14.47 -5.24 4.68
C GLY A 439 14.50 -4.64 6.08
N LYS A 440 13.54 -3.75 6.43
CA LYS A 440 13.54 -3.06 7.73
C LYS A 440 12.43 -3.52 8.68
N HIS A 441 11.32 -4.05 8.17
CA HIS A 441 10.10 -4.26 8.95
C HIS A 441 9.57 -5.69 8.92
N ALA A 442 9.73 -6.45 7.84
CA ALA A 442 9.47 -7.88 7.88
C ALA A 442 10.55 -8.55 8.72
N ARG A 443 10.12 -9.33 9.72
CA ARG A 443 11.03 -9.97 10.67
C ARG A 443 11.23 -11.46 10.37
N ASP A 444 10.59 -11.96 9.32
CA ASP A 444 10.64 -13.33 8.82
C ASP A 444 10.16 -13.46 7.37
N ASP A 445 10.52 -14.57 6.74
CA ASP A 445 10.16 -14.90 5.35
C ASP A 445 8.65 -15.14 5.19
N GLU A 446 7.98 -15.63 6.23
CA GLU A 446 6.55 -15.87 6.25
C GLU A 446 5.75 -14.57 6.18
N SER A 447 6.23 -13.50 6.82
CA SER A 447 5.65 -12.15 6.67
C SER A 447 5.77 -11.65 5.24
N VAL A 448 6.90 -11.92 4.57
CA VAL A 448 7.08 -11.54 3.15
C VAL A 448 6.06 -12.27 2.27
N MET A 449 5.97 -13.59 2.42
CA MET A 449 4.98 -14.41 1.68
C MET A 449 3.54 -13.90 1.91
N THR A 450 3.21 -13.49 3.13
CA THR A 450 1.89 -12.96 3.47
C THR A 450 1.66 -11.57 2.84
N MET A 451 2.68 -10.71 2.80
CA MET A 451 2.59 -9.43 2.12
C MET A 451 2.35 -9.59 0.61
N ASP A 452 3.04 -10.52 -0.04
CA ASP A 452 2.82 -10.86 -1.45
C ASP A 452 1.38 -11.34 -1.70
N LEU A 453 0.87 -12.20 -0.82
CA LEU A 453 -0.52 -12.65 -0.86
C LEU A 453 -1.49 -11.46 -0.73
N ILE A 454 -1.25 -10.56 0.22
CA ILE A 454 -2.10 -9.38 0.48
C ILE A 454 -2.12 -8.47 -0.75
N PHE A 455 -0.96 -8.05 -1.25
CA PHE A 455 -0.88 -7.15 -2.41
C PHE A 455 -1.40 -7.81 -3.70
N GLY A 456 -1.17 -9.11 -3.88
CA GLY A 456 -1.70 -9.88 -5.02
C GLY A 456 -3.21 -10.13 -4.98
N SER A 457 -3.87 -9.88 -3.85
CA SER A 457 -5.31 -10.09 -3.65
C SER A 457 -6.12 -8.80 -3.46
N LEU A 458 -5.54 -7.64 -3.79
CA LEU A 458 -6.23 -6.36 -3.73
C LEU A 458 -7.45 -6.35 -4.66
N THR A 459 -8.52 -5.73 -4.19
CA THR A 459 -9.75 -5.47 -4.94
C THR A 459 -10.21 -4.04 -4.67
N TYR A 460 -10.76 -3.41 -5.69
CA TYR A 460 -11.28 -2.03 -5.61
C TYR A 460 -12.79 -2.07 -5.86
N ASP A 461 -13.53 -2.70 -4.94
CA ASP A 461 -14.98 -2.88 -5.07
C ASP A 461 -15.69 -1.56 -5.39
N PRO A 462 -16.45 -1.45 -6.51
CA PRO A 462 -17.03 -0.19 -6.95
C PRO A 462 -17.99 0.41 -5.92
N GLY A 463 -18.74 -0.41 -5.17
CA GLY A 463 -19.68 0.07 -4.15
C GLY A 463 -18.97 0.64 -2.94
N TYR A 464 -17.87 0.01 -2.54
CA TYR A 464 -17.02 0.47 -1.45
C TYR A 464 -16.24 1.75 -1.81
N MET A 465 -15.61 1.76 -3.00
CA MET A 465 -14.79 2.89 -3.48
C MET A 465 -15.61 4.14 -3.78
N ASN A 466 -16.84 3.99 -4.32
CA ASN A 466 -17.70 5.12 -4.66
C ASN A 466 -18.61 5.56 -3.52
N ASN A 467 -18.78 4.77 -2.47
CA ASN A 467 -19.60 5.09 -1.29
C ASN A 467 -20.99 5.65 -1.63
N TRP A 468 -21.66 5.08 -2.64
CA TRP A 468 -22.96 5.57 -3.10
C TRP A 468 -23.96 5.68 -1.96
N GLY A 469 -24.48 6.89 -1.73
CA GLY A 469 -25.44 7.15 -0.68
C GLY A 469 -24.98 6.87 0.75
N GLY A 470 -23.68 6.60 0.96
CA GLY A 470 -23.10 6.22 2.24
C GLY A 470 -22.96 4.71 2.43
N LEU A 471 -22.99 3.92 1.35
CA LEU A 471 -22.93 2.44 1.35
C LEU A 471 -21.67 1.89 2.00
N ALA A 472 -20.52 2.55 1.85
CA ALA A 472 -19.29 2.13 2.52
C ALA A 472 -19.30 2.52 4.02
N GLN A 473 -19.81 3.70 4.33
CA GLN A 473 -19.72 4.29 5.66
C GLN A 473 -20.70 3.70 6.69
N PHE A 474 -21.87 3.17 6.25
CA PHE A 474 -22.92 2.80 7.20
C PHE A 474 -22.52 1.64 8.11
N THR A 475 -21.72 0.67 7.63
CA THR A 475 -21.26 -0.46 8.45
C THR A 475 -20.32 -0.01 9.56
N LEU A 476 -19.46 0.98 9.29
CA LEU A 476 -18.60 1.60 10.28
C LEU A 476 -19.45 2.29 11.38
N ASN A 477 -20.47 3.05 10.95
CA ASN A 477 -21.39 3.73 11.87
C ASN A 477 -22.19 2.72 12.72
N MET A 478 -22.49 1.54 12.19
CA MET A 478 -23.14 0.47 12.96
C MET A 478 -22.23 -0.03 14.08
N VAL A 479 -20.95 -0.28 13.76
CA VAL A 479 -19.98 -0.75 14.77
C VAL A 479 -19.78 0.30 15.85
N ASP A 480 -19.57 1.55 15.50
CA ASP A 480 -19.43 2.65 16.48
C ASP A 480 -20.66 2.83 17.37
N SER A 481 -21.85 2.53 16.84
CA SER A 481 -23.13 2.66 17.55
C SER A 481 -23.63 1.35 18.16
N TYR A 482 -22.87 0.25 18.06
CA TYR A 482 -23.25 -1.10 18.52
C TYR A 482 -24.60 -1.59 17.95
N LYS A 483 -24.90 -1.26 16.69
CA LYS A 483 -26.11 -1.71 16.01
C LYS A 483 -25.87 -3.05 15.33
N SER A 484 -26.63 -4.08 15.71
CA SER A 484 -26.46 -5.45 15.22
C SER A 484 -27.43 -5.87 14.11
N ASP A 485 -28.53 -5.14 13.92
CA ASP A 485 -29.53 -5.46 12.88
C ASP A 485 -29.13 -4.83 11.54
N LEU A 486 -28.30 -5.57 10.79
CA LEU A 486 -27.82 -5.15 9.46
C LEU A 486 -28.98 -4.91 8.49
N THR A 487 -30.01 -5.74 8.52
CA THR A 487 -31.17 -5.62 7.62
C THR A 487 -31.87 -4.29 7.80
N SER A 488 -32.27 -3.98 9.04
CA SER A 488 -32.95 -2.71 9.33
C SER A 488 -32.11 -1.47 9.06
N GLU A 489 -30.78 -1.54 9.21
CA GLU A 489 -29.90 -0.40 8.92
C GLU A 489 -29.64 -0.26 7.42
N TYR A 490 -29.54 -1.38 6.67
CA TYR A 490 -29.44 -1.34 5.21
C TYR A 490 -30.70 -0.78 4.54
N ASP A 491 -31.90 -1.20 4.98
CA ASP A 491 -33.18 -0.69 4.45
C ASP A 491 -33.26 0.85 4.49
N LYS A 492 -32.59 1.51 5.46
CA LYS A 492 -32.57 2.98 5.58
C LYS A 492 -31.73 3.66 4.52
N ILE A 493 -30.74 2.97 3.95
CA ILE A 493 -29.78 3.56 3.00
C ILE A 493 -29.93 3.02 1.57
N GLU A 494 -30.57 1.88 1.37
CA GLU A 494 -30.67 1.18 0.08
C GLU A 494 -31.15 2.11 -1.04
N SER A 495 -32.31 2.76 -0.85
CA SER A 495 -32.88 3.68 -1.86
C SER A 495 -31.96 4.87 -2.14
N LYS A 496 -31.26 5.37 -1.14
CA LYS A 496 -30.30 6.47 -1.30
C LYS A 496 -29.06 6.01 -2.05
N ALA A 497 -28.58 4.80 -1.76
CA ALA A 497 -27.43 4.20 -2.44
C ALA A 497 -27.75 3.96 -3.94
N GLN A 498 -28.91 3.37 -4.23
CA GLN A 498 -29.37 3.15 -5.61
C GLN A 498 -29.52 4.46 -6.37
N THR A 499 -30.15 5.47 -5.75
CA THR A 499 -30.31 6.81 -6.36
C THR A 499 -28.95 7.47 -6.69
N ALA A 500 -27.94 7.27 -5.84
CA ALA A 500 -26.62 7.82 -6.06
C ALA A 500 -25.91 7.10 -7.21
N LEU A 501 -26.02 5.77 -7.29
CA LEU A 501 -25.52 4.97 -8.40
C LEU A 501 -26.18 5.37 -9.74
N ASP A 502 -27.53 5.46 -9.75
CA ASP A 502 -28.26 5.84 -10.98
C ASP A 502 -27.82 7.21 -11.49
N LYS A 503 -27.66 8.19 -10.58
CA LYS A 503 -27.16 9.53 -10.95
C LYS A 503 -25.75 9.51 -11.53
N MET A 504 -24.86 8.66 -11.00
CA MET A 504 -23.51 8.49 -11.56
C MET A 504 -23.60 7.91 -12.98
N ILE A 505 -24.40 6.88 -13.19
CA ILE A 505 -24.60 6.24 -14.50
C ILE A 505 -25.16 7.27 -15.50
N ASP A 506 -26.22 8.01 -15.12
CA ASP A 506 -26.82 9.04 -15.96
C ASP A 506 -25.80 10.13 -16.34
N LYS A 507 -24.95 10.52 -15.37
CA LYS A 507 -23.90 11.50 -15.62
C LYS A 507 -22.87 10.97 -16.61
N TYR A 508 -22.43 9.73 -16.45
CA TYR A 508 -21.44 9.11 -17.35
C TYR A 508 -21.96 8.94 -18.78
N TYR A 509 -23.27 8.71 -18.95
CA TYR A 509 -23.90 8.77 -20.29
C TYR A 509 -23.91 10.19 -20.87
N SER A 510 -23.87 11.22 -20.06
CA SER A 510 -23.94 12.62 -20.50
C SER A 510 -22.58 13.26 -20.80
N ILE A 511 -21.47 12.57 -20.50
CA ILE A 511 -20.08 13.03 -20.69
C ILE A 511 -19.52 12.50 -22.03
N ASP A 512 -20.28 12.29 -23.05
CA ASP A 512 -19.81 11.90 -24.40
C ASP A 512 -19.50 13.11 -25.26
#